data_f45b05e2ad3c3c68ab9064c2c44f069b
#
_entry.id   f45b05e2ad3c3c68ab9064c2c44f069b
#
_cell.length_a   1.000
_cell.length_b   1.000
_cell.length_c   1.000
_cell.angle_alpha   90.00
_cell.angle_beta   90.00
_cell.angle_gamma   90.00
#
_symmetry.space_group_name_H-M   'P 1'
#
loop_
_entity.id
_entity.type
_entity.pdbx_description
1 polymer ?
#
loop_
_entity_poly.entity_id
_entity_poly.type
_entity_poly.pdbx_seq_one_letter_code
_entity_poly.pdbx_strand_id
1 'polypeptide(L)'
;IDVDFWKDEETKIRNIKNLLFIGNDRNRDYQLINELSESIQKYNLTVITTNEMYISKEQENIKHIKGSWRSGILTDVQILDEYKKADLVIIPLSETTQPSGQSVALQSMSSGTPVLITRTKGFWDEINFINKKNIFFIENNNPDTWIKFIDSIASDLPLLKSVSEDGKNVINEIHNIKKFTQKLDIFLA
;
A
#
# COMPACT_ATOMS: atom_id res chain seq x y z
N ILE A 1 9.67 -4.72 9.73
CA ILE A 1 10.47 -4.35 8.56
C ILE A 1 11.71 -3.58 8.96
N ASP A 2 12.67 -3.38 8.06
CA ASP A 2 13.82 -2.49 8.25
C ASP A 2 13.39 -1.04 8.00
N VAL A 3 13.08 -0.33 9.08
CA VAL A 3 12.61 1.06 9.02
C VAL A 3 13.70 2.03 8.59
N ASP A 4 14.97 1.71 8.82
CA ASP A 4 16.08 2.57 8.42
C ASP A 4 16.27 2.56 6.90
N PHE A 5 15.95 1.43 6.26
CA PHE A 5 15.97 1.31 4.80
C PHE A 5 14.73 1.92 4.15
N TRP A 6 13.51 1.58 4.66
CA TRP A 6 12.24 1.95 4.02
C TRP A 6 11.77 3.37 4.35
N LYS A 7 12.48 4.13 5.18
CA LYS A 7 12.10 5.52 5.49
C LYS A 7 12.29 6.46 4.29
N ASP A 8 11.41 7.44 4.21
CA ASP A 8 11.67 8.67 3.47
C ASP A 8 11.85 9.83 4.47
N GLU A 9 12.95 10.57 4.35
CA GLU A 9 13.24 11.71 5.23
C GLU A 9 12.38 12.92 4.85
N GLU A 10 11.98 13.01 3.58
CA GLU A 10 11.11 14.05 3.07
C GLU A 10 9.69 13.53 2.80
N THR A 11 8.86 13.38 3.84
CA THR A 11 7.44 13.03 3.63
C THR A 11 6.73 14.17 2.90
N LYS A 12 6.47 14.00 1.62
CA LYS A 12 5.77 14.97 0.77
C LYS A 12 4.28 14.66 0.74
N ILE A 13 3.52 15.22 1.68
CA ILE A 13 2.07 15.12 1.63
C ILE A 13 1.54 16.11 0.60
N ARG A 14 0.81 15.60 -0.38
CA ARG A 14 0.22 16.33 -1.50
C ARG A 14 -1.16 15.75 -1.85
N ASN A 15 -1.92 16.48 -2.66
CA ASN A 15 -3.17 15.95 -3.21
C ASN A 15 -2.92 14.65 -3.95
N ILE A 16 -3.77 13.66 -3.75
CA ILE A 16 -3.64 12.36 -4.42
C ILE A 16 -3.79 12.56 -5.92
N LYS A 17 -2.77 12.15 -6.65
CA LYS A 17 -2.73 12.06 -8.12
C LYS A 17 -2.12 10.74 -8.59
N ASN A 18 -1.17 10.19 -7.83
CA ASN A 18 -0.41 9.01 -8.19
C ASN A 18 -0.76 7.86 -7.24
N LEU A 19 -1.41 6.86 -7.76
CA LEU A 19 -1.74 5.62 -7.06
C LEU A 19 -0.69 4.57 -7.37
N LEU A 20 -0.39 3.71 -6.40
CA LEU A 20 0.53 2.60 -6.57
C LEU A 20 -0.12 1.30 -6.10
N PHE A 21 -0.08 0.29 -6.95
CA PHE A 21 -0.40 -1.09 -6.61
C PHE A 21 0.84 -1.97 -6.75
N ILE A 22 1.13 -2.80 -5.73
CA ILE A 22 2.18 -3.82 -5.77
C ILE A 22 1.60 -5.15 -5.31
N GLY A 23 1.71 -6.18 -6.14
CA GLY A 23 1.23 -7.49 -5.74
C GLY A 23 1.51 -8.60 -6.75
N ASN A 24 1.85 -9.79 -6.22
CA ASN A 24 2.10 -10.99 -7.02
C ASN A 24 1.49 -12.25 -6.38
N ASP A 25 0.78 -12.10 -5.25
CA ASP A 25 0.14 -13.22 -4.57
C ASP A 25 -1.32 -13.41 -5.03
N ARG A 26 -1.90 -14.57 -4.69
CA ARG A 26 -3.25 -14.97 -5.12
C ARG A 26 -4.37 -14.24 -4.38
N ASN A 27 -4.06 -13.55 -3.29
CA ASN A 27 -5.04 -12.84 -2.49
C ASN A 27 -5.24 -11.39 -2.95
N ARG A 28 -4.49 -10.92 -3.96
CA ARG A 28 -4.74 -9.62 -4.60
C ARG A 28 -5.97 -9.71 -5.49
N ASP A 29 -6.83 -8.71 -5.38
CA ASP A 29 -7.96 -8.57 -6.31
C ASP A 29 -7.51 -7.87 -7.59
N TYR A 30 -7.00 -8.65 -8.53
CA TYR A 30 -6.54 -8.16 -9.83
C TYR A 30 -7.71 -7.73 -10.72
N GLN A 31 -8.90 -8.34 -10.54
CA GLN A 31 -10.08 -7.93 -11.28
C GLN A 31 -10.43 -6.49 -10.95
N LEU A 32 -10.44 -6.14 -9.66
CA LEU A 32 -10.66 -4.77 -9.25
C LEU A 32 -9.61 -3.80 -9.80
N ILE A 33 -8.32 -4.19 -9.83
CA ILE A 33 -7.27 -3.34 -10.43
C ILE A 33 -7.55 -3.09 -11.92
N ASN A 34 -7.99 -4.10 -12.65
CA ASN A 34 -8.38 -3.94 -14.05
C ASN A 34 -9.58 -2.98 -14.19
N GLU A 35 -10.65 -3.17 -13.43
CA GLU A 35 -11.85 -2.33 -13.45
C GLU A 35 -11.53 -0.88 -13.02
N LEU A 36 -10.68 -0.70 -12.01
CA LEU A 36 -10.18 0.61 -11.63
C LEU A 36 -9.38 1.25 -12.76
N SER A 37 -8.47 0.52 -13.41
CA SER A 37 -7.66 1.05 -14.51
C SER A 37 -8.51 1.60 -15.65
N GLU A 38 -9.67 1.03 -15.90
CA GLU A 38 -10.62 1.50 -16.94
C GLU A 38 -11.41 2.76 -16.51
N SER A 39 -11.55 2.96 -15.19
CA SER A 39 -12.45 3.98 -14.63
C SER A 39 -11.72 5.20 -14.07
N ILE A 40 -10.45 5.08 -13.68
CA ILE A 40 -9.67 6.14 -13.01
C ILE A 40 -8.96 7.03 -14.03
N GLN A 41 -9.66 7.93 -14.69
CA GLN A 41 -9.02 8.82 -15.67
C GLN A 41 -8.29 10.02 -15.05
N LYS A 42 -8.67 10.41 -13.84
CA LYS A 42 -8.07 11.59 -13.17
C LYS A 42 -6.87 11.29 -12.29
N TYR A 43 -6.55 10.01 -12.12
CA TYR A 43 -5.39 9.54 -11.35
C TYR A 43 -4.44 8.78 -12.25
N ASN A 44 -3.15 8.88 -11.96
CA ASN A 44 -2.15 7.98 -12.53
C ASN A 44 -2.10 6.71 -11.66
N LEU A 45 -2.05 5.54 -12.28
CA LEU A 45 -1.91 4.27 -11.58
C LEU A 45 -0.64 3.55 -12.04
N THR A 46 0.30 3.36 -11.13
CA THR A 46 1.43 2.46 -11.35
C THR A 46 1.09 1.08 -10.78
N VAL A 47 1.20 0.06 -11.61
CA VAL A 47 0.95 -1.33 -11.26
C VAL A 47 2.24 -2.12 -11.36
N ILE A 48 2.70 -2.69 -10.24
CA ILE A 48 3.90 -3.54 -10.18
C ILE A 48 3.45 -4.97 -9.92
N THR A 49 3.51 -5.80 -10.96
CA THR A 49 3.13 -7.21 -10.89
C THR A 49 3.81 -8.02 -11.99
N THR A 50 3.93 -9.34 -11.79
CA THR A 50 4.31 -10.29 -12.84
C THR A 50 3.11 -10.80 -13.61
N ASN A 51 1.90 -10.45 -13.19
CA ASN A 51 0.66 -10.95 -13.77
C ASN A 51 0.29 -10.10 -15.00
N GLU A 52 0.52 -10.64 -16.19
CA GLU A 52 0.27 -9.95 -17.47
C GLU A 52 -1.22 -9.94 -17.89
N MET A 53 -2.05 -10.80 -17.26
CA MET A 53 -3.40 -11.06 -17.75
C MET A 53 -4.42 -9.93 -17.47
N TYR A 54 -4.11 -8.98 -16.59
CA TYR A 54 -5.12 -8.09 -16.01
C TYR A 54 -5.10 -6.64 -16.49
N ILE A 55 -4.08 -6.21 -17.24
CA ILE A 55 -4.07 -4.86 -17.81
C ILE A 55 -4.27 -4.97 -19.32
N SER A 56 -5.53 -4.88 -19.72
CA SER A 56 -5.97 -5.19 -21.09
C SER A 56 -5.70 -4.09 -22.11
N LYS A 57 -5.33 -2.88 -21.69
CA LYS A 57 -5.08 -1.75 -22.61
C LYS A 57 -4.00 -0.82 -22.10
N GLU A 58 -3.09 -0.40 -22.95
CA GLU A 58 -2.22 0.74 -22.71
C GLU A 58 -3.06 2.02 -22.61
N GLN A 59 -3.01 2.66 -21.46
CA GLN A 59 -3.61 3.96 -21.21
C GLN A 59 -2.51 4.91 -20.73
N GLU A 60 -2.57 6.18 -21.14
CA GLU A 60 -1.54 7.17 -20.82
C GLU A 60 -1.32 7.37 -19.32
N ASN A 61 -2.38 7.19 -18.51
CA ASN A 61 -2.35 7.32 -17.06
C ASN A 61 -2.06 6.00 -16.32
N ILE A 62 -1.83 4.88 -17.02
CA ILE A 62 -1.54 3.57 -16.43
C ILE A 62 -0.12 3.16 -16.80
N LYS A 63 0.71 2.97 -15.77
CA LYS A 63 2.07 2.45 -15.93
C LYS A 63 2.15 1.04 -15.38
N HIS A 64 2.44 0.07 -16.22
CA HIS A 64 2.73 -1.29 -15.79
C HIS A 64 4.23 -1.55 -15.71
N ILE A 65 4.69 -2.00 -14.55
CA ILE A 65 6.07 -2.43 -14.33
C ILE A 65 6.03 -3.92 -14.03
N LYS A 66 6.58 -4.72 -14.94
CA LYS A 66 6.74 -6.16 -14.72
C LYS A 66 7.80 -6.38 -13.66
N GLY A 67 7.42 -6.88 -12.49
CA GLY A 67 8.37 -7.09 -11.42
C GLY A 67 7.85 -7.92 -10.26
N SER A 68 8.77 -8.66 -9.66
CA SER A 68 8.59 -9.30 -8.36
C SER A 68 9.92 -9.42 -7.64
N TRP A 69 9.89 -9.49 -6.31
CA TRP A 69 11.08 -9.78 -5.51
C TRP A 69 11.75 -11.11 -5.87
N ARG A 70 10.93 -12.12 -6.24
CA ARG A 70 11.45 -13.45 -6.58
C ARG A 70 12.19 -13.51 -7.91
N SER A 71 11.84 -12.64 -8.84
CA SER A 71 12.45 -12.61 -10.18
C SER A 71 13.70 -11.73 -10.26
N GLY A 72 14.00 -10.93 -9.20
CA GLY A 72 15.12 -10.00 -9.20
C GLY A 72 15.02 -8.87 -10.25
N ILE A 73 13.84 -8.67 -10.85
CA ILE A 73 13.63 -7.65 -11.88
C ILE A 73 13.63 -6.24 -11.30
N LEU A 74 13.15 -6.09 -10.05
CA LEU A 74 13.18 -4.83 -9.31
C LEU A 74 13.97 -5.00 -8.02
N THR A 75 14.84 -4.05 -7.74
CA THR A 75 15.54 -3.95 -6.46
C THR A 75 14.67 -3.27 -5.41
N ASP A 76 15.00 -3.48 -4.13
CA ASP A 76 14.30 -2.80 -3.02
C ASP A 76 14.41 -1.27 -3.12
N VAL A 77 15.54 -0.74 -3.63
CA VAL A 77 15.72 0.69 -3.89
C VAL A 77 14.71 1.19 -4.92
N GLN A 78 14.53 0.46 -6.02
CA GLN A 78 13.54 0.83 -7.04
C GLN A 78 12.10 0.77 -6.53
N ILE A 79 11.80 -0.19 -5.67
CA ILE A 79 10.48 -0.27 -5.01
C ILE A 79 10.29 0.92 -4.05
N LEU A 80 11.30 1.28 -3.26
CA LEU A 80 11.26 2.46 -2.39
C LEU A 80 11.03 3.74 -3.20
N ASP A 81 11.67 3.88 -4.36
CA ASP A 81 11.46 5.02 -5.25
C ASP A 81 10.02 5.08 -5.77
N GLU A 82 9.36 3.96 -6.04
CA GLU A 82 7.95 3.96 -6.45
C GLU A 82 7.03 4.32 -5.27
N TYR A 83 7.33 3.91 -4.01
CA TYR A 83 6.61 4.42 -2.84
C TYR A 83 6.74 5.95 -2.70
N LYS A 84 7.94 6.51 -2.87
CA LYS A 84 8.19 7.97 -2.79
C LYS A 84 7.45 8.78 -3.86
N LYS A 85 7.20 8.20 -5.03
CA LYS A 85 6.44 8.83 -6.12
C LYS A 85 4.93 8.77 -5.89
N ALA A 86 4.46 7.76 -5.19
CA ALA A 86 3.05 7.55 -4.92
C ALA A 86 2.50 8.55 -3.90
N ASP A 87 1.24 8.91 -4.04
CA ASP A 87 0.49 9.70 -3.07
C ASP A 87 -0.41 8.81 -2.21
N LEU A 88 -0.77 7.64 -2.73
CA LEU A 88 -1.55 6.61 -2.04
C LEU A 88 -1.18 5.22 -2.60
N VAL A 89 -0.90 4.28 -1.70
CA VAL A 89 -0.77 2.86 -2.07
C VAL A 89 -2.12 2.18 -1.89
N ILE A 90 -2.57 1.49 -2.93
CA ILE A 90 -3.83 0.74 -2.92
C ILE A 90 -3.56 -0.76 -2.87
N ILE A 91 -4.24 -1.45 -1.95
CA ILE A 91 -4.05 -2.90 -1.71
C ILE A 91 -5.42 -3.59 -1.71
N PRO A 92 -6.06 -3.76 -2.87
CA PRO A 92 -7.28 -4.55 -2.96
C PRO A 92 -6.97 -6.02 -2.72
N LEU A 93 -7.71 -6.64 -1.79
CA LEU A 93 -7.58 -8.03 -1.41
C LEU A 93 -8.90 -8.76 -1.63
N SER A 94 -8.84 -9.93 -2.21
CA SER A 94 -9.95 -10.90 -2.15
C SER A 94 -10.17 -11.35 -0.71
N GLU A 95 -11.40 -11.75 -0.35
CA GLU A 95 -11.69 -12.23 1.00
C GLU A 95 -10.76 -13.40 1.35
N THR A 96 -10.07 -13.29 2.47
CA THR A 96 -9.10 -14.28 2.93
C THR A 96 -8.99 -14.26 4.46
N THR A 97 -8.70 -15.43 5.04
CA THR A 97 -8.33 -15.56 6.44
C THR A 97 -6.81 -15.55 6.66
N GLN A 98 -6.03 -15.50 5.57
CA GLN A 98 -4.58 -15.42 5.64
C GLN A 98 -4.12 -13.97 5.56
N PRO A 99 -3.08 -13.57 6.32
CA PRO A 99 -2.45 -12.28 6.17
C PRO A 99 -1.96 -12.04 4.73
N SER A 100 -2.41 -10.97 4.13
CA SER A 100 -1.97 -10.55 2.79
C SER A 100 -1.81 -9.03 2.72
N GLY A 101 -0.96 -8.55 1.81
CA GLY A 101 -0.67 -7.13 1.69
C GLY A 101 0.26 -6.55 2.76
N GLN A 102 0.59 -7.32 3.80
CA GLN A 102 1.33 -6.87 4.97
C GLN A 102 2.64 -6.17 4.61
N SER A 103 3.53 -6.82 3.87
CA SER A 103 4.84 -6.24 3.54
C SER A 103 4.70 -4.92 2.78
N VAL A 104 3.80 -4.88 1.79
CA VAL A 104 3.54 -3.69 0.97
C VAL A 104 3.00 -2.55 1.83
N ALA A 105 2.03 -2.83 2.72
CA ALA A 105 1.47 -1.83 3.62
C ALA A 105 2.53 -1.27 4.57
N LEU A 106 3.30 -2.15 5.25
CA LEU A 106 4.32 -1.73 6.21
C LEU A 106 5.45 -0.91 5.55
N GLN A 107 5.89 -1.29 4.36
CA GLN A 107 6.92 -0.57 3.60
C GLN A 107 6.42 0.81 3.15
N SER A 108 5.20 0.86 2.59
CA SER A 108 4.55 2.11 2.20
C SER A 108 4.43 3.08 3.37
N MET A 109 3.90 2.61 4.50
CA MET A 109 3.73 3.44 5.70
C MET A 109 5.08 3.88 6.28
N SER A 110 6.11 3.03 6.24
CA SER A 110 7.48 3.40 6.65
C SER A 110 8.05 4.53 5.79
N SER A 111 7.76 4.52 4.50
CA SER A 111 8.15 5.62 3.58
C SER A 111 7.28 6.86 3.72
N GLY A 112 6.23 6.83 4.54
CA GLY A 112 5.29 7.93 4.75
C GLY A 112 4.20 8.04 3.70
N THR A 113 4.03 7.05 2.84
CA THR A 113 2.95 7.00 1.85
C THR A 113 1.73 6.33 2.47
N PRO A 114 0.56 7.03 2.55
CA PRO A 114 -0.67 6.45 3.07
C PRO A 114 -1.11 5.19 2.32
N VAL A 115 -1.82 4.31 3.01
CA VAL A 115 -2.31 3.04 2.47
C VAL A 115 -3.82 2.97 2.53
N LEU A 116 -4.46 2.56 1.43
CA LEU A 116 -5.85 2.10 1.37
C LEU A 116 -5.88 0.60 1.08
N ILE A 117 -6.44 -0.18 2.00
CA ILE A 117 -6.45 -1.65 1.93
C ILE A 117 -7.85 -2.22 2.18
N THR A 118 -8.19 -3.29 1.46
CA THR A 118 -9.41 -4.05 1.78
C THR A 118 -9.26 -4.70 3.15
N ARG A 119 -10.23 -4.46 4.05
CA ARG A 119 -10.27 -5.10 5.35
C ARG A 119 -10.81 -6.52 5.18
N THR A 120 -9.96 -7.51 5.41
CA THR A 120 -10.31 -8.92 5.33
C THR A 120 -10.26 -9.57 6.71
N LYS A 121 -10.86 -10.74 6.88
CA LYS A 121 -10.78 -11.52 8.13
C LYS A 121 -9.35 -11.93 8.50
N GLY A 122 -8.44 -11.95 7.52
CA GLY A 122 -7.02 -12.23 7.71
C GLY A 122 -6.16 -11.00 7.96
N PHE A 123 -6.75 -9.83 8.28
CA PHE A 123 -5.94 -8.66 8.60
C PHE A 123 -5.07 -8.93 9.83
N TRP A 124 -3.78 -8.60 9.75
CA TRP A 124 -2.75 -9.10 10.69
C TRP A 124 -2.68 -8.37 12.03
N ASP A 125 -3.24 -7.17 12.16
CA ASP A 125 -3.12 -6.38 13.39
C ASP A 125 -4.28 -5.37 13.53
N GLU A 126 -5.42 -5.85 13.98
CA GLU A 126 -6.62 -5.04 14.21
C GLU A 126 -6.51 -4.08 15.40
N ILE A 127 -5.50 -4.27 16.26
CA ILE A 127 -5.32 -3.46 17.47
C ILE A 127 -4.60 -2.16 17.16
N ASN A 128 -3.54 -2.22 16.37
CA ASN A 128 -2.67 -1.07 16.13
C ASN A 128 -3.03 -0.29 14.87
N PHE A 129 -3.75 -0.90 13.92
CA PHE A 129 -4.18 -0.23 12.70
C PHE A 129 -5.64 0.23 12.81
N ILE A 130 -5.84 1.55 12.82
CA ILE A 130 -7.14 2.19 13.04
C ILE A 130 -7.51 3.01 11.80
N ASN A 131 -8.71 2.74 11.25
CA ASN A 131 -9.21 3.40 10.06
C ASN A 131 -9.23 4.94 10.21
N LYS A 132 -8.75 5.63 9.18
CA LYS A 132 -8.66 7.11 9.11
C LYS A 132 -7.76 7.75 10.18
N LYS A 133 -7.07 6.94 10.99
CA LYS A 133 -6.08 7.41 11.95
C LYS A 133 -4.66 7.17 11.42
N ASN A 134 -4.34 5.93 11.07
CA ASN A 134 -3.00 5.56 10.59
C ASN A 134 -3.00 4.67 9.34
N ILE A 135 -4.17 4.26 8.88
CA ILE A 135 -4.40 3.52 7.65
C ILE A 135 -5.82 3.82 7.15
N PHE A 136 -6.10 3.62 5.87
CA PHE A 136 -7.45 3.63 5.35
C PHE A 136 -7.91 2.20 5.06
N PHE A 137 -9.11 1.85 5.58
CA PHE A 137 -9.78 0.59 5.28
C PHE A 137 -10.99 0.79 4.37
N ILE A 138 -11.21 -0.19 3.52
CA ILE A 138 -12.42 -0.33 2.71
C ILE A 138 -12.97 -1.75 2.88
N GLU A 139 -14.31 -1.89 2.99
CA GLU A 139 -14.94 -3.14 3.38
C GLU A 139 -15.31 -4.03 2.18
N ASN A 140 -15.27 -3.50 0.97
CA ASN A 140 -15.61 -4.24 -0.24
C ASN A 140 -14.83 -3.77 -1.46
N ASN A 141 -14.75 -4.62 -2.47
CA ASN A 141 -14.02 -4.38 -3.71
C ASN A 141 -14.94 -3.95 -4.86
N ASN A 142 -15.92 -3.08 -4.59
CA ASN A 142 -16.68 -2.45 -5.66
C ASN A 142 -15.90 -1.24 -6.21
N PRO A 143 -15.65 -1.13 -7.54
CA PRO A 143 -14.86 -0.06 -8.15
C PRO A 143 -15.37 1.34 -7.82
N ASP A 144 -16.68 1.56 -7.87
CA ASP A 144 -17.29 2.86 -7.55
C ASP A 144 -17.05 3.25 -6.10
N THR A 145 -17.05 2.27 -5.18
CA THR A 145 -16.77 2.50 -3.77
C THR A 145 -15.32 2.94 -3.57
N TRP A 146 -14.39 2.29 -4.26
CA TRP A 146 -12.97 2.67 -4.21
C TRP A 146 -12.74 4.08 -4.76
N ILE A 147 -13.30 4.37 -5.95
CA ILE A 147 -13.17 5.69 -6.58
C ILE A 147 -13.75 6.78 -5.68
N LYS A 148 -14.98 6.61 -5.18
CA LYS A 148 -15.63 7.57 -4.27
C LYS A 148 -14.82 7.78 -2.99
N PHE A 149 -14.24 6.71 -2.43
CA PHE A 149 -13.41 6.82 -1.25
C PHE A 149 -12.14 7.63 -1.54
N ILE A 150 -11.41 7.28 -2.60
CA ILE A 150 -10.20 7.99 -3.02
C ILE A 150 -10.53 9.47 -3.27
N ASP A 151 -11.61 9.76 -3.98
CA ASP A 151 -12.09 11.12 -4.24
C ASP A 151 -12.37 11.91 -2.97
N SER A 152 -12.94 11.26 -1.97
CA SER A 152 -13.31 11.90 -0.70
C SER A 152 -12.10 12.33 0.13
N ILE A 153 -10.95 11.68 -0.05
CA ILE A 153 -9.72 11.98 0.70
C ILE A 153 -8.67 12.71 -0.14
N ALA A 154 -8.83 12.77 -1.47
CA ALA A 154 -7.78 13.16 -2.41
C ALA A 154 -7.23 14.58 -2.18
N SER A 155 -8.03 15.48 -1.63
CA SER A 155 -7.66 16.88 -1.34
C SER A 155 -7.65 17.21 0.14
N ASP A 156 -7.89 16.23 1.02
CA ASP A 156 -7.87 16.43 2.48
C ASP A 156 -6.44 16.30 3.01
N LEU A 157 -5.64 17.34 2.76
CA LEU A 157 -4.23 17.37 3.17
C LEU A 157 -4.03 17.19 4.69
N PRO A 158 -4.85 17.79 5.58
CA PRO A 158 -4.74 17.55 7.02
C PRO A 158 -4.92 16.08 7.38
N LEU A 159 -5.93 15.41 6.82
CA LEU A 159 -6.18 13.98 7.05
C LEU A 159 -5.03 13.12 6.50
N LEU A 160 -4.61 13.36 5.25
CA LEU A 160 -3.52 12.62 4.62
C LEU A 160 -2.22 12.75 5.42
N LYS A 161 -1.92 13.96 5.94
CA LYS A 161 -0.76 14.20 6.78
C LYS A 161 -0.84 13.43 8.09
N SER A 162 -1.95 13.53 8.80
CA SER A 162 -2.15 12.82 10.07
C SER A 162 -2.03 11.31 9.89
N VAL A 163 -2.70 10.73 8.88
CA VAL A 163 -2.64 9.29 8.60
C VAL A 163 -1.22 8.84 8.23
N SER A 164 -0.47 9.64 7.47
CA SER A 164 0.92 9.35 7.13
C SER A 164 1.83 9.35 8.36
N GLU A 165 1.75 10.40 9.19
CA GLU A 165 2.58 10.56 10.39
C GLU A 165 2.26 9.45 11.43
N ASP A 166 0.99 9.23 11.72
CA ASP A 166 0.56 8.19 12.65
C ASP A 166 0.89 6.78 12.12
N GLY A 167 0.78 6.58 10.81
CA GLY A 167 1.23 5.34 10.17
C GLY A 167 2.71 5.08 10.35
N LYS A 168 3.57 6.06 10.10
CA LYS A 168 5.02 5.96 10.37
C LYS A 168 5.29 5.62 11.82
N ASN A 169 4.59 6.26 12.76
CA ASN A 169 4.79 6.03 14.19
C ASN A 169 4.47 4.58 14.58
N VAL A 170 3.37 4.02 14.10
CA VAL A 170 3.02 2.60 14.32
C VAL A 170 4.11 1.67 13.79
N ILE A 171 4.64 1.94 12.61
CA ILE A 171 5.71 1.12 12.04
C ILE A 171 6.98 1.20 12.89
N ASN A 172 7.39 2.41 13.26
CA ASN A 172 8.60 2.63 14.05
C ASN A 172 8.51 2.00 15.46
N GLU A 173 7.34 2.04 16.08
CA GLU A 173 7.18 1.57 17.45
C GLU A 173 6.90 0.07 17.57
N ILE A 174 6.23 -0.51 16.56
CA ILE A 174 5.67 -1.86 16.69
C ILE A 174 6.19 -2.83 15.62
N HIS A 175 6.23 -2.41 14.34
CA HIS A 175 6.48 -3.29 13.21
C HIS A 175 7.90 -3.22 12.63
N ASN A 176 8.89 -2.77 13.41
CA ASN A 176 10.27 -2.72 12.97
C ASN A 176 11.10 -3.93 13.43
N ILE A 177 12.16 -4.22 12.69
CA ILE A 177 13.00 -5.40 12.94
C ILE A 177 13.72 -5.32 14.30
N LYS A 178 14.12 -4.13 14.75
CA LYS A 178 14.79 -3.95 16.04
C LYS A 178 13.89 -4.33 17.22
N LYS A 179 12.60 -3.94 17.13
CA LYS A 179 11.60 -4.34 18.14
C LYS A 179 11.29 -5.83 18.10
N PHE A 180 11.29 -6.42 16.91
CA PHE A 180 11.11 -7.86 16.73
C PHE A 180 12.25 -8.62 17.39
N THR A 181 13.52 -8.26 17.12
CA THR A 181 14.69 -8.93 17.73
C THR A 181 14.72 -8.76 19.24
N GLN A 182 14.42 -7.58 19.77
CA GLN A 182 14.32 -7.37 21.23
C GLN A 182 13.29 -8.28 21.90
N LYS A 183 12.11 -8.45 21.28
CA LYS A 183 11.08 -9.37 21.80
C LYS A 183 11.53 -10.82 21.70
N LEU A 184 12.22 -11.20 20.65
CA LEU A 184 12.75 -12.55 20.47
C LEU A 184 13.82 -12.87 21.52
N ASP A 185 14.73 -11.96 21.80
CA ASP A 185 15.76 -12.14 22.82
C ASP A 185 15.16 -12.35 24.22
N ILE A 186 14.11 -11.60 24.57
CA ILE A 186 13.38 -11.80 25.84
C ILE A 186 12.68 -13.17 25.88
N PHE A 187 12.18 -13.66 24.76
CA PHE A 187 11.50 -14.95 24.70
C PHE A 187 12.45 -16.14 24.77
N LEU A 188 13.70 -15.97 24.31
CA LEU A 188 14.73 -17.00 24.28
C LEU A 188 15.61 -17.04 25.54
N ALA A 189 15.54 -16.02 26.39
CA ALA A 189 16.26 -15.92 27.68
C ALA A 189 15.54 -16.67 28.80
#